data_ed46514b5ae21cb053a7c42b3fd92221
#
_entry.id   ed46514b5ae21cb053a7c42b3fd92221
#
_cell.length_a   1.000
_cell.length_b   1.000
_cell.length_c   1.000
_cell.angle_alpha   90.00
_cell.angle_beta   90.00
_cell.angle_gamma   90.00
#
_symmetry.space_group_name_H-M   'P 1'
#
loop_
_entity.id
_entity.type
_entity.pdbx_description
1 polymer ?
#
loop_
_entity_poly.entity_id
_entity_poly.type
_entity_poly.pdbx_seq_one_letter_code
_entity_poly.pdbx_strand_id
1 'polypeptide(L)'
;MNLITTTRTRHCLLLSTLLLSSSLLSSLAIASTELPGEGIRVQPLQSSLPEETFQTLLVSKLMGRLGYDVQPVQEVDYNVAYASVAQGDGTFLTFNWIPLQDNKYQHAGGDKVFFRQGTYASGAAQGYLIDKQTATRYGITNLGQLKDPKLAALFDGDGDGKADLVGCNPGWGCEEAINHHLDEFGLTATITHKQGNYAALIADTRARLQSGKPVLYYTWTPYWLSSELVPGRDVVWLEVPAGAKDADSTRLPNGKNYGFAVNTIHIVANKAFTDANPAAATLFSIVKLPLNDINIQNGLMNKGQNTQADIERHVMAWLKGHEAQVNDWLTQARVAAEQANVAG
;
A
#
# COMPACT_ATOMS: atom_id res chain seq x y z
N MET A 1 -28.22 3.45 109.92
CA MET A 1 -27.03 3.50 110.85
C MET A 1 -25.84 3.82 109.99
N ASN A 2 -25.35 5.04 110.05
CA ASN A 2 -23.97 5.52 110.01
C ASN A 2 -23.10 5.03 108.82
N LEU A 3 -22.27 5.73 108.17
CA LEU A 3 -21.62 7.09 108.27
C LEU A 3 -20.99 7.35 106.88
N ILE A 4 -21.24 8.50 106.29
CA ILE A 4 -20.33 9.56 105.97
C ILE A 4 -18.85 9.23 105.82
N THR A 5 -18.27 9.44 104.65
CA THR A 5 -17.09 10.32 104.57
C THR A 5 -16.80 10.76 103.10
N THR A 6 -16.72 12.08 103.00
CA THR A 6 -16.25 12.92 101.91
C THR A 6 -14.72 12.83 101.74
N THR A 7 -14.20 12.98 100.59
CA THR A 7 -12.99 13.81 100.29
C THR A 7 -12.78 14.04 98.80
N ARG A 8 -12.92 15.27 98.47
CA ARG A 8 -12.16 16.31 97.72
C ARG A 8 -11.19 15.85 96.56
N THR A 9 -11.58 16.32 95.41
CA THR A 9 -10.82 17.14 94.40
C THR A 9 -9.36 16.77 94.09
N ARG A 10 -9.14 16.62 92.78
CA ARG A 10 -8.12 17.41 92.03
C ARG A 10 -8.36 17.36 90.53
N HIS A 11 -8.51 18.55 89.95
CA HIS A 11 -8.56 18.83 88.53
C HIS A 11 -7.19 18.47 87.88
N CYS A 12 -7.18 17.71 86.76
CA CYS A 12 -6.07 17.68 85.81
C CYS A 12 -6.67 17.84 84.47
N LEU A 13 -6.52 19.02 83.88
CA LEU A 13 -6.72 19.22 82.44
C LEU A 13 -5.68 18.48 81.70
N LEU A 14 -6.10 17.53 80.87
CA LEU A 14 -5.28 16.97 79.81
C LEU A 14 -5.87 17.37 78.42
N LEU A 15 -5.18 18.29 77.75
CA LEU A 15 -5.43 18.65 76.37
C LEU A 15 -5.22 17.37 75.51
N SER A 16 -6.30 16.87 74.95
CA SER A 16 -6.26 15.83 73.90
C SER A 16 -6.10 16.54 72.55
N THR A 17 -4.89 16.57 72.05
CA THR A 17 -4.62 16.95 70.67
C THR A 17 -5.12 15.84 69.75
N LEU A 18 -6.24 16.08 69.07
CA LEU A 18 -6.70 15.26 67.94
C LEU A 18 -5.76 15.47 66.76
N LEU A 19 -4.86 14.52 66.52
CA LEU A 19 -4.13 14.37 65.30
C LEU A 19 -5.10 13.84 64.20
N LEU A 20 -5.63 14.79 63.38
CA LEU A 20 -6.27 14.39 62.12
C LEU A 20 -5.17 13.84 61.15
N SER A 21 -5.04 12.54 61.13
CA SER A 21 -4.30 11.83 60.07
C SER A 21 -5.13 11.87 58.81
N SER A 22 -4.96 12.95 58.02
CA SER A 22 -5.41 12.96 56.60
C SER A 22 -4.58 11.94 55.80
N SER A 23 -5.07 10.72 55.72
CA SER A 23 -4.61 9.72 54.74
C SER A 23 -4.95 10.27 53.34
N LEU A 24 -3.96 10.90 52.71
CA LEU A 24 -3.92 11.08 51.28
C LEU A 24 -3.93 9.67 50.62
N LEU A 25 -5.14 9.17 50.36
CA LEU A 25 -5.33 8.12 49.38
C LEU A 25 -4.91 8.70 48.02
N SER A 26 -3.62 8.60 47.70
CA SER A 26 -3.16 8.70 46.31
C SER A 26 -3.88 7.60 45.55
N SER A 27 -4.96 7.95 44.86
CA SER A 27 -5.55 7.12 43.82
C SER A 27 -4.46 6.94 42.78
N LEU A 28 -3.71 5.84 42.87
CA LEU A 28 -3.01 5.31 41.73
C LEU A 28 -4.11 5.02 40.72
N ALA A 29 -4.34 5.98 39.81
CA ALA A 29 -5.05 5.70 38.59
C ALA A 29 -4.23 4.59 37.92
N ILE A 30 -4.68 3.35 38.06
CA ILE A 30 -4.27 2.28 37.19
C ILE A 30 -4.76 2.75 35.82
N ALA A 31 -3.85 3.36 35.05
CA ALA A 31 -4.13 3.62 33.65
C ALA A 31 -4.56 2.27 33.08
N SER A 32 -5.81 2.15 32.70
CA SER A 32 -6.30 0.97 32.00
C SER A 32 -5.39 0.82 30.79
N THR A 33 -4.77 -0.34 30.67
CA THR A 33 -3.97 -0.68 29.47
C THR A 33 -4.88 -1.01 28.30
N GLU A 34 -6.01 -0.33 28.20
CA GLU A 34 -6.94 -0.48 27.11
C GLU A 34 -6.24 -0.05 25.83
N LEU A 35 -6.19 -0.95 24.86
CA LEU A 35 -5.55 -0.66 23.60
C LEU A 35 -6.41 0.34 22.81
N PRO A 36 -5.78 1.29 22.07
CA PRO A 36 -6.53 2.40 21.44
C PRO A 36 -7.59 1.96 20.43
N GLY A 37 -7.49 0.73 19.92
CA GLY A 37 -8.45 0.17 18.96
C GLY A 37 -9.45 -0.82 19.55
N GLU A 38 -9.52 -0.96 20.88
CA GLU A 38 -10.38 -1.95 21.52
C GLU A 38 -11.87 -1.70 21.20
N GLY A 39 -12.55 -2.75 20.72
CA GLY A 39 -13.95 -2.68 20.30
C GLY A 39 -14.21 -2.00 18.95
N ILE A 40 -13.17 -1.53 18.25
CA ILE A 40 -13.31 -0.81 16.98
C ILE A 40 -13.02 -1.76 15.81
N ARG A 41 -14.03 -1.94 14.95
CA ARG A 41 -13.93 -2.79 13.77
C ARG A 41 -13.18 -2.10 12.65
N VAL A 42 -12.32 -2.85 11.95
CA VAL A 42 -11.53 -2.40 10.79
C VAL A 42 -11.71 -3.37 9.64
N GLN A 43 -12.13 -2.88 8.46
CA GLN A 43 -12.28 -3.66 7.24
C GLN A 43 -11.18 -3.29 6.23
N PRO A 44 -10.11 -4.10 6.11
CA PRO A 44 -9.10 -3.93 5.06
C PRO A 44 -9.66 -4.32 3.69
N LEU A 45 -9.28 -3.56 2.66
CA LEU A 45 -9.58 -3.88 1.27
C LEU A 45 -8.30 -4.10 0.46
N GLN A 46 -8.35 -5.01 -0.51
CA GLN A 46 -7.33 -5.16 -1.54
C GLN A 46 -7.97 -5.38 -2.91
N SER A 47 -7.18 -5.22 -3.98
CA SER A 47 -7.63 -5.62 -5.32
C SER A 47 -7.50 -7.14 -5.53
N SER A 48 -7.90 -7.60 -6.71
CA SER A 48 -7.70 -8.99 -7.13
C SER A 48 -6.24 -9.34 -7.46
N LEU A 49 -5.30 -8.43 -7.22
CA LEU A 49 -3.86 -8.65 -7.40
C LEU A 49 -3.28 -9.31 -6.15
N PRO A 50 -2.91 -10.60 -6.17
CA PRO A 50 -2.44 -11.31 -4.97
C PRO A 50 -1.20 -10.70 -4.34
N GLU A 51 -0.38 -9.98 -5.13
CA GLU A 51 0.83 -9.31 -4.69
C GLU A 51 0.57 -8.17 -3.69
N GLU A 52 -0.68 -7.69 -3.58
CA GLU A 52 -1.07 -6.70 -2.57
C GLU A 52 -1.34 -7.32 -1.19
N THR A 53 -1.54 -8.65 -1.11
CA THR A 53 -1.93 -9.34 0.12
C THR A 53 -0.91 -9.15 1.24
N PHE A 54 0.37 -9.26 0.95
CA PHE A 54 1.43 -9.07 1.95
C PHE A 54 1.40 -7.67 2.56
N GLN A 55 1.25 -6.65 1.72
CA GLN A 55 1.21 -5.24 2.11
C GLN A 55 -0.02 -4.95 3.00
N THR A 56 -1.18 -5.47 2.60
CA THR A 56 -2.45 -5.29 3.32
C THR A 56 -2.44 -6.04 4.65
N LEU A 57 -1.96 -7.28 4.68
CA LEU A 57 -1.85 -8.07 5.91
C LEU A 57 -0.84 -7.49 6.89
N LEU A 58 0.27 -6.92 6.42
CA LEU A 58 1.24 -6.27 7.30
C LEU A 58 0.58 -5.14 8.09
N VAL A 59 -0.12 -4.24 7.43
CA VAL A 59 -0.85 -3.13 8.08
C VAL A 59 -1.96 -3.69 8.97
N SER A 60 -2.69 -4.71 8.52
CA SER A 60 -3.74 -5.38 9.31
C SER A 60 -3.21 -5.96 10.62
N LYS A 61 -2.05 -6.63 10.60
CA LYS A 61 -1.42 -7.17 11.82
C LYS A 61 -0.95 -6.06 12.77
N LEU A 62 -0.46 -4.93 12.23
CA LEU A 62 -0.11 -3.76 13.06
C LEU A 62 -1.35 -3.15 13.72
N MET A 63 -2.45 -3.01 12.98
CA MET A 63 -3.73 -2.55 13.53
C MET A 63 -4.23 -3.50 14.66
N GLY A 64 -4.15 -4.82 14.45
CA GLY A 64 -4.49 -5.79 15.49
C GLY A 64 -3.64 -5.65 16.76
N ARG A 65 -2.34 -5.28 16.64
CA ARG A 65 -1.46 -5.02 17.80
C ARG A 65 -1.82 -3.71 18.54
N LEU A 66 -2.59 -2.84 17.92
CA LEU A 66 -3.19 -1.66 18.56
C LEU A 66 -4.58 -1.94 19.15
N GLY A 67 -5.07 -3.19 19.08
CA GLY A 67 -6.34 -3.62 19.66
C GLY A 67 -7.55 -3.56 18.72
N TYR A 68 -7.38 -3.14 17.46
CA TYR A 68 -8.48 -3.09 16.51
C TYR A 68 -8.99 -4.50 16.16
N ASP A 69 -10.32 -4.65 16.04
CA ASP A 69 -10.97 -5.86 15.53
C ASP A 69 -10.87 -5.89 14.00
N VAL A 70 -9.73 -6.41 13.52
CA VAL A 70 -9.43 -6.44 12.08
C VAL A 70 -10.12 -7.61 11.41
N GLN A 71 -11.03 -7.30 10.51
CA GLN A 71 -11.78 -8.27 9.72
C GLN A 71 -10.89 -8.93 8.65
N PRO A 72 -11.26 -10.10 8.12
CA PRO A 72 -10.60 -10.67 6.95
C PRO A 72 -10.53 -9.66 5.80
N VAL A 73 -9.41 -9.64 5.09
CA VAL A 73 -9.22 -8.76 3.92
C VAL A 73 -10.30 -9.09 2.88
N GLN A 74 -10.97 -8.07 2.39
CA GLN A 74 -11.97 -8.21 1.33
C GLN A 74 -11.34 -7.82 -0.01
N GLU A 75 -11.49 -8.70 -0.99
CA GLU A 75 -11.03 -8.48 -2.35
C GLU A 75 -12.13 -7.82 -3.18
N VAL A 76 -11.82 -6.69 -3.82
CA VAL A 76 -12.75 -5.91 -4.66
C VAL A 76 -11.96 -5.19 -5.77
N ASP A 77 -12.65 -4.80 -6.86
CA ASP A 77 -12.01 -3.97 -7.89
C ASP A 77 -11.59 -2.59 -7.36
N TYR A 78 -10.58 -1.97 -7.97
CA TYR A 78 -10.06 -0.67 -7.53
C TYR A 78 -11.13 0.40 -7.37
N ASN A 79 -12.02 0.55 -8.35
CA ASN A 79 -13.09 1.57 -8.27
C ASN A 79 -14.05 1.28 -7.11
N VAL A 80 -14.37 0.01 -6.86
CA VAL A 80 -15.20 -0.43 -5.73
C VAL A 80 -14.46 -0.19 -4.42
N ALA A 81 -13.15 -0.48 -4.35
CA ALA A 81 -12.34 -0.24 -3.15
C ALA A 81 -12.37 1.25 -2.73
N TYR A 82 -12.11 2.17 -3.68
CA TYR A 82 -12.20 3.60 -3.38
C TYR A 82 -13.61 4.04 -2.96
N ALA A 83 -14.64 3.57 -3.65
CA ALA A 83 -16.03 3.88 -3.28
C ALA A 83 -16.39 3.37 -1.88
N SER A 84 -16.00 2.12 -1.55
CA SER A 84 -16.26 1.52 -0.25
C SER A 84 -15.54 2.23 0.88
N VAL A 85 -14.26 2.62 0.69
CA VAL A 85 -13.52 3.40 1.69
C VAL A 85 -14.13 4.80 1.86
N ALA A 86 -14.55 5.46 0.75
CA ALA A 86 -15.21 6.76 0.83
C ALA A 86 -16.51 6.72 1.64
N GLN A 87 -17.29 5.64 1.51
CA GLN A 87 -18.57 5.44 2.18
C GLN A 87 -18.43 4.91 3.62
N GLY A 88 -17.24 4.39 4.00
CA GLY A 88 -16.97 3.80 5.31
C GLY A 88 -17.28 2.30 5.41
N ASP A 89 -17.68 1.64 4.32
CA ASP A 89 -17.86 0.18 4.26
C ASP A 89 -16.50 -0.53 4.31
N GLY A 90 -15.48 0.04 3.69
CA GLY A 90 -14.07 -0.30 3.85
C GLY A 90 -13.36 0.71 4.75
N THR A 91 -12.38 0.26 5.52
CA THR A 91 -11.63 1.18 6.40
C THR A 91 -10.39 1.72 5.71
N PHE A 92 -9.60 0.88 5.07
CA PHE A 92 -8.38 1.28 4.38
C PHE A 92 -8.00 0.33 3.24
N LEU A 93 -7.12 0.85 2.36
CA LEU A 93 -6.41 0.13 1.32
C LEU A 93 -4.93 0.55 1.31
N THR A 94 -4.03 -0.31 0.79
CA THR A 94 -2.57 -0.11 0.84
C THR A 94 -1.91 0.03 -0.53
N PHE A 95 -2.69 0.23 -1.57
CA PHE A 95 -2.25 0.17 -2.97
C PHE A 95 -2.52 1.46 -3.76
N ASN A 96 -2.61 2.61 -3.10
CA ASN A 96 -2.79 3.87 -3.82
C ASN A 96 -1.46 4.33 -4.43
N TRP A 97 -1.29 4.07 -5.73
CA TRP A 97 -0.11 4.48 -6.51
C TRP A 97 -0.29 5.92 -7.01
N ILE A 98 0.62 6.80 -6.63
CA ILE A 98 0.61 8.21 -7.06
C ILE A 98 1.78 8.44 -8.02
N PRO A 99 1.53 9.03 -9.20
CA PRO A 99 0.28 9.67 -9.68
C PRO A 99 -0.69 8.73 -10.41
N LEU A 100 -0.37 7.46 -10.65
CA LEU A 100 -1.13 6.54 -11.50
C LEU A 100 -2.63 6.46 -11.17
N GLN A 101 -2.97 6.50 -9.88
CA GLN A 101 -4.35 6.34 -9.41
C GLN A 101 -4.96 7.66 -8.89
N ASP A 102 -4.32 8.81 -9.12
CA ASP A 102 -4.85 10.09 -8.63
C ASP A 102 -6.24 10.41 -9.18
N ASN A 103 -6.51 10.08 -10.45
CA ASN A 103 -7.85 10.26 -11.01
C ASN A 103 -8.92 9.49 -10.21
N LYS A 104 -8.66 8.22 -9.86
CA LYS A 104 -9.60 7.39 -9.08
C LYS A 104 -9.81 7.96 -7.68
N TYR A 105 -8.74 8.38 -7.04
CA TYR A 105 -8.77 9.02 -5.75
C TYR A 105 -9.62 10.31 -5.76
N GLN A 106 -9.38 11.19 -6.73
CA GLN A 106 -10.13 12.45 -6.85
C GLN A 106 -11.62 12.22 -7.20
N HIS A 107 -11.93 11.32 -8.13
CA HIS A 107 -13.31 11.01 -8.50
C HIS A 107 -14.12 10.40 -7.34
N ALA A 108 -13.48 9.65 -6.46
CA ALA A 108 -14.14 9.10 -5.28
C ALA A 108 -14.28 10.07 -4.11
N GLY A 109 -13.80 11.33 -4.25
CA GLY A 109 -14.01 12.41 -3.29
C GLY A 109 -12.73 13.06 -2.77
N GLY A 110 -11.55 12.50 -3.05
CA GLY A 110 -10.26 13.08 -2.69
C GLY A 110 -10.08 13.30 -1.19
N ASP A 111 -9.32 14.32 -0.82
CA ASP A 111 -9.01 14.67 0.58
C ASP A 111 -10.23 15.04 1.46
N LYS A 112 -11.41 15.19 0.83
CA LYS A 112 -12.65 15.46 1.59
C LYS A 112 -13.14 14.22 2.33
N VAL A 113 -12.93 13.03 1.76
CA VAL A 113 -13.45 11.76 2.28
C VAL A 113 -12.34 10.78 2.65
N PHE A 114 -11.11 11.03 2.18
CA PHE A 114 -9.97 10.17 2.43
C PHE A 114 -8.91 10.83 3.31
N PHE A 115 -8.29 10.01 4.12
CA PHE A 115 -7.00 10.25 4.75
C PHE A 115 -5.91 9.58 3.89
N ARG A 116 -4.90 10.35 3.49
CA ARG A 116 -3.74 9.89 2.72
C ARG A 116 -2.51 10.67 3.15
N GLN A 117 -1.90 10.27 4.25
CA GLN A 117 -0.68 10.90 4.75
C GLN A 117 0.46 9.90 4.81
N GLY A 118 1.69 10.41 4.72
CA GLY A 118 2.89 9.59 4.68
C GLY A 118 3.06 8.87 3.33
N THR A 119 4.15 8.13 3.22
CA THR A 119 4.46 7.30 2.04
C THR A 119 4.74 5.89 2.53
N TYR A 120 3.94 4.93 2.09
CA TYR A 120 4.06 3.53 2.47
C TYR A 120 5.24 2.86 1.76
N ALA A 121 5.35 3.03 0.43
CA ALA A 121 6.51 2.61 -0.34
C ALA A 121 6.83 3.64 -1.45
N SER A 122 8.07 3.68 -1.91
CA SER A 122 8.51 4.64 -2.93
C SER A 122 9.45 4.01 -3.94
N GLY A 123 9.48 4.58 -5.15
CA GLY A 123 10.34 4.11 -6.24
C GLY A 123 9.69 3.07 -7.15
N ALA A 124 8.36 2.93 -7.08
CA ALA A 124 7.61 2.04 -7.97
C ALA A 124 7.68 2.58 -9.42
N ALA A 125 8.15 1.75 -10.33
CA ALA A 125 8.35 2.10 -11.73
C ALA A 125 7.48 1.25 -12.66
N GLN A 126 7.18 1.78 -13.84
CA GLN A 126 6.31 1.14 -14.82
C GLN A 126 6.84 1.44 -16.22
N GLY A 127 6.45 0.63 -17.21
CA GLY A 127 6.77 0.91 -18.60
C GLY A 127 6.56 -0.27 -19.52
N TYR A 128 7.02 -0.09 -20.74
CA TYR A 128 6.92 -1.06 -21.83
C TYR A 128 8.25 -1.78 -22.02
N LEU A 129 8.18 -3.09 -22.26
CA LEU A 129 9.35 -3.90 -22.53
C LEU A 129 9.13 -4.75 -23.77
N ILE A 130 10.26 -5.04 -24.44
CA ILE A 130 10.33 -6.06 -25.49
C ILE A 130 11.48 -7.04 -25.20
N ASP A 131 11.45 -8.19 -25.84
CA ASP A 131 12.57 -9.11 -25.76
C ASP A 131 13.87 -8.48 -26.32
N LYS A 132 14.98 -8.77 -25.65
CA LYS A 132 16.28 -8.20 -25.99
C LYS A 132 16.76 -8.62 -27.38
N GLN A 133 16.42 -9.83 -27.82
CA GLN A 133 16.84 -10.34 -29.13
C GLN A 133 16.24 -9.49 -30.25
N THR A 134 14.93 -9.25 -30.21
CA THR A 134 14.22 -8.42 -31.19
C THR A 134 14.70 -6.96 -31.11
N ALA A 135 14.85 -6.40 -29.89
CA ALA A 135 15.39 -5.06 -29.70
C ALA A 135 16.75 -4.87 -30.39
N THR A 136 17.67 -5.82 -30.14
CA THR A 136 19.02 -5.75 -30.69
C THR A 136 19.04 -5.97 -32.22
N ARG A 137 18.24 -6.91 -32.70
CA ARG A 137 18.23 -7.28 -34.15
C ARG A 137 17.68 -6.16 -35.03
N TYR A 138 16.66 -5.43 -34.53
CA TYR A 138 15.96 -4.41 -35.31
C TYR A 138 16.25 -2.98 -34.83
N GLY A 139 17.10 -2.80 -33.82
CA GLY A 139 17.45 -1.50 -33.26
C GLY A 139 16.27 -0.80 -32.58
N ILE A 140 15.36 -1.56 -31.96
CA ILE A 140 14.16 -1.00 -31.31
C ILE A 140 14.51 -0.58 -29.89
N THR A 141 14.42 0.70 -29.61
CA THR A 141 14.70 1.31 -28.29
C THR A 141 13.57 2.23 -27.81
N ASN A 142 12.62 2.52 -28.69
CA ASN A 142 11.55 3.49 -28.43
C ASN A 142 10.22 2.97 -28.98
N LEU A 143 9.17 3.09 -28.19
CA LEU A 143 7.82 2.65 -28.54
C LEU A 143 7.32 3.31 -29.86
N GLY A 144 7.70 4.57 -30.10
CA GLY A 144 7.32 5.30 -31.31
C GLY A 144 7.85 4.70 -32.61
N GLN A 145 8.89 3.85 -32.57
CA GLN A 145 9.38 3.14 -33.75
C GLN A 145 8.35 2.14 -34.31
N LEU A 146 7.42 1.68 -33.44
CA LEU A 146 6.33 0.78 -33.85
C LEU A 146 5.22 1.48 -34.66
N LYS A 147 5.37 2.75 -35.01
CA LYS A 147 4.60 3.38 -36.11
C LYS A 147 4.90 2.74 -37.47
N ASP A 148 6.10 2.19 -37.64
CA ASP A 148 6.41 1.39 -38.84
C ASP A 148 5.67 0.05 -38.78
N PRO A 149 4.72 -0.22 -39.70
CA PRO A 149 3.97 -1.46 -39.71
C PRO A 149 4.85 -2.71 -39.82
N LYS A 150 6.04 -2.62 -40.39
CA LYS A 150 6.98 -3.74 -40.50
C LYS A 150 7.58 -4.10 -39.16
N LEU A 151 7.85 -3.11 -38.29
CA LEU A 151 8.33 -3.34 -36.94
C LEU A 151 7.19 -3.80 -36.03
N ALA A 152 6.00 -3.21 -36.17
CA ALA A 152 4.81 -3.61 -35.42
C ALA A 152 4.44 -5.08 -35.69
N ALA A 153 4.47 -5.52 -36.95
CA ALA A 153 4.16 -6.90 -37.32
C ALA A 153 5.08 -7.95 -36.69
N LEU A 154 6.25 -7.57 -36.16
CA LEU A 154 7.10 -8.52 -35.40
C LEU A 154 6.40 -9.01 -34.15
N PHE A 155 5.57 -8.20 -33.54
CA PHE A 155 4.85 -8.45 -32.28
C PHE A 155 3.39 -8.86 -32.49
N ASP A 156 2.98 -9.08 -33.75
CA ASP A 156 1.64 -9.56 -34.11
C ASP A 156 1.52 -11.06 -33.74
N GLY A 157 0.65 -11.36 -32.83
CA GLY A 157 0.45 -12.74 -32.34
C GLY A 157 -0.82 -13.38 -32.87
N ASP A 158 -1.80 -12.60 -33.29
CA ASP A 158 -3.11 -13.07 -33.74
C ASP A 158 -3.34 -12.88 -35.25
N GLY A 159 -2.43 -12.21 -35.97
CA GLY A 159 -2.46 -12.07 -37.43
C GLY A 159 -3.32 -10.90 -37.92
N ASP A 160 -3.61 -9.92 -37.06
CA ASP A 160 -4.38 -8.73 -37.44
C ASP A 160 -3.53 -7.62 -38.10
N GLY A 161 -2.21 -7.83 -38.15
CA GLY A 161 -1.24 -6.90 -38.73
C GLY A 161 -0.76 -5.82 -37.78
N LYS A 162 -1.16 -5.84 -36.52
CA LYS A 162 -0.73 -4.89 -35.48
C LYS A 162 0.12 -5.59 -34.43
N ALA A 163 0.93 -4.81 -33.72
CA ALA A 163 1.64 -5.28 -32.55
C ALA A 163 0.66 -5.52 -31.39
N ASP A 164 0.77 -6.68 -30.74
CA ASP A 164 0.05 -7.00 -29.52
C ASP A 164 0.77 -6.43 -28.32
N LEU A 165 0.40 -5.25 -27.86
CA LEU A 165 0.86 -4.72 -26.57
C LEU A 165 0.08 -5.38 -25.45
N VAL A 166 0.67 -6.36 -24.77
CA VAL A 166 0.10 -6.93 -23.55
C VAL A 166 0.09 -5.86 -22.46
N GLY A 167 -1.09 -5.38 -22.13
CA GLY A 167 -1.31 -4.32 -21.14
C GLY A 167 -1.74 -4.85 -19.77
N CYS A 168 -2.84 -4.34 -19.25
CA CYS A 168 -3.31 -4.67 -17.93
C CYS A 168 -4.83 -4.91 -17.86
N ASN A 169 -5.34 -5.21 -16.66
CA ASN A 169 -6.77 -5.42 -16.47
C ASN A 169 -7.55 -4.13 -16.78
N PRO A 170 -8.73 -4.25 -17.37
CA PRO A 170 -9.68 -3.14 -17.43
C PRO A 170 -9.97 -2.59 -16.01
N GLY A 171 -10.09 -1.27 -15.91
CA GLY A 171 -10.30 -0.58 -14.63
C GLY A 171 -9.02 -0.28 -13.84
N TRP A 172 -7.86 -0.77 -14.23
CA TRP A 172 -6.58 -0.38 -13.62
C TRP A 172 -6.12 0.99 -14.15
N GLY A 173 -5.29 1.70 -13.36
CA GLY A 173 -4.74 3.00 -13.79
C GLY A 173 -3.86 2.91 -15.03
N CYS A 174 -3.19 1.78 -15.26
CA CYS A 174 -2.38 1.52 -16.44
C CYS A 174 -3.21 1.42 -17.73
N GLU A 175 -4.48 0.99 -17.67
CA GLU A 175 -5.35 0.99 -18.84
C GLU A 175 -5.50 2.41 -19.42
N GLU A 176 -5.84 3.37 -18.56
CA GLU A 176 -5.98 4.78 -18.97
C GLU A 176 -4.67 5.33 -19.53
N ALA A 177 -3.55 5.07 -18.85
CA ALA A 177 -2.23 5.54 -19.27
C ALA A 177 -1.80 4.93 -20.61
N ILE A 178 -1.96 3.62 -20.81
CA ILE A 178 -1.59 2.95 -22.07
C ILE A 178 -2.45 3.46 -23.22
N ASN A 179 -3.78 3.56 -23.03
CA ASN A 179 -4.67 4.06 -24.05
C ASN A 179 -4.32 5.50 -24.44
N HIS A 180 -4.05 6.36 -23.45
CA HIS A 180 -3.60 7.72 -23.67
C HIS A 180 -2.28 7.77 -24.46
N HIS A 181 -1.28 6.95 -24.11
CA HIS A 181 -0.01 6.88 -24.83
C HIS A 181 -0.18 6.42 -26.28
N LEU A 182 -1.02 5.41 -26.54
CA LEU A 182 -1.25 4.94 -27.91
C LEU A 182 -1.90 6.01 -28.78
N ASP A 183 -2.82 6.79 -28.22
CA ASP A 183 -3.47 7.90 -28.93
C ASP A 183 -2.51 9.07 -29.13
N GLU A 184 -1.89 9.57 -28.06
CA GLU A 184 -0.98 10.71 -28.10
C GLU A 184 0.23 10.48 -29.02
N PHE A 185 0.77 9.27 -29.01
CA PHE A 185 1.91 8.91 -29.85
C PHE A 185 1.48 8.48 -31.24
N GLY A 186 0.18 8.46 -31.59
CA GLY A 186 -0.35 8.06 -32.90
C GLY A 186 0.00 6.61 -33.23
N LEU A 187 -0.14 5.68 -32.29
CA LEU A 187 0.19 4.26 -32.39
C LEU A 187 -1.03 3.35 -32.56
N THR A 188 -2.24 3.89 -32.45
CA THR A 188 -3.51 3.13 -32.53
C THR A 188 -3.73 2.40 -33.86
N ALA A 189 -3.08 2.88 -34.93
CA ALA A 189 -3.13 2.22 -36.24
C ALA A 189 -2.26 0.94 -36.30
N THR A 190 -1.22 0.86 -35.50
CA THR A 190 -0.18 -0.21 -35.57
C THR A 190 -0.04 -1.04 -34.31
N ILE A 191 -0.67 -0.63 -33.20
CA ILE A 191 -0.63 -1.35 -31.93
C ILE A 191 -2.04 -1.60 -31.42
N THR A 192 -2.31 -2.82 -30.98
CA THR A 192 -3.51 -3.20 -30.24
C THR A 192 -3.17 -3.36 -28.76
N HIS A 193 -3.89 -2.64 -27.87
CA HIS A 193 -3.77 -2.84 -26.42
C HIS A 193 -4.53 -4.10 -26.02
N LYS A 194 -3.82 -5.20 -25.77
CA LYS A 194 -4.40 -6.44 -25.28
C LYS A 194 -4.68 -6.33 -23.79
N GLN A 195 -5.95 -6.28 -23.45
CA GLN A 195 -6.47 -6.15 -22.08
C GLN A 195 -7.08 -7.46 -21.60
N GLY A 196 -7.03 -7.70 -20.29
CA GLY A 196 -7.61 -8.89 -19.70
C GLY A 196 -6.98 -9.21 -18.34
N ASN A 197 -7.18 -10.43 -17.87
CA ASN A 197 -6.51 -10.89 -16.65
C ASN A 197 -4.99 -10.86 -16.85
N TYR A 198 -4.29 -9.96 -16.16
CA TYR A 198 -2.86 -9.71 -16.35
C TYR A 198 -2.01 -10.97 -16.11
N ALA A 199 -2.34 -11.78 -15.11
CA ALA A 199 -1.58 -12.99 -14.82
C ALA A 199 -1.65 -13.99 -16.00
N ALA A 200 -2.83 -14.13 -16.63
CA ALA A 200 -2.99 -14.98 -17.82
C ALA A 200 -2.25 -14.41 -19.03
N LEU A 201 -2.33 -13.10 -19.26
CA LEU A 201 -1.62 -12.42 -20.35
C LEU A 201 -0.10 -12.55 -20.21
N ILE A 202 0.43 -12.42 -19.00
CA ILE A 202 1.87 -12.57 -18.72
C ILE A 202 2.32 -14.05 -18.83
N ALA A 203 1.47 -15.01 -18.47
CA ALA A 203 1.79 -16.42 -18.69
C ALA A 203 1.96 -16.73 -20.20
N ASP A 204 1.09 -16.19 -21.06
CA ASP A 204 1.23 -16.30 -22.51
C ASP A 204 2.48 -15.57 -23.03
N THR A 205 2.75 -14.35 -22.57
CA THR A 205 3.96 -13.58 -22.89
C THR A 205 5.23 -14.39 -22.60
N ARG A 206 5.29 -15.06 -21.43
CA ARG A 206 6.41 -15.92 -21.05
C ARG A 206 6.55 -17.13 -21.98
N ALA A 207 5.44 -17.79 -22.31
CA ALA A 207 5.42 -18.95 -23.22
C ALA A 207 5.90 -18.57 -24.63
N ARG A 208 5.47 -17.40 -25.14
CA ARG A 208 5.93 -16.84 -26.42
C ARG A 208 7.43 -16.57 -26.39
N LEU A 209 7.94 -15.92 -25.35
CA LEU A 209 9.37 -15.62 -25.19
C LEU A 209 10.21 -16.90 -25.10
N GLN A 210 9.76 -17.91 -24.35
CA GLN A 210 10.41 -19.22 -24.25
C GLN A 210 10.46 -19.95 -25.59
N SER A 211 9.48 -19.68 -26.46
CA SER A 211 9.43 -20.23 -27.85
C SER A 211 10.25 -19.39 -28.85
N GLY A 212 11.00 -18.39 -28.38
CA GLY A 212 11.80 -17.49 -29.21
C GLY A 212 10.98 -16.52 -30.06
N LYS A 213 9.71 -16.28 -29.70
CA LYS A 213 8.84 -15.32 -30.38
C LYS A 213 8.97 -13.94 -29.75
N PRO A 214 8.91 -12.85 -30.55
CA PRO A 214 8.91 -11.50 -30.05
C PRO A 214 7.72 -11.23 -29.11
N VAL A 215 7.97 -10.40 -28.08
CA VAL A 215 6.96 -9.96 -27.11
C VAL A 215 7.03 -8.47 -26.91
N LEU A 216 5.87 -7.84 -26.73
CA LEU A 216 5.71 -6.44 -26.33
C LEU A 216 4.71 -6.40 -25.18
N TYR A 217 5.14 -5.90 -24.01
CA TYR A 217 4.30 -5.94 -22.84
C TYR A 217 4.56 -4.76 -21.89
N TYR A 218 3.55 -4.44 -21.10
CA TYR A 218 3.62 -3.53 -19.98
C TYR A 218 3.90 -4.31 -18.69
N THR A 219 4.70 -3.75 -17.80
CA THR A 219 4.87 -4.27 -16.44
C THR A 219 5.31 -3.16 -15.48
N TRP A 220 5.41 -3.50 -14.21
CA TRP A 220 5.83 -2.59 -13.15
C TRP A 220 6.78 -3.27 -12.16
N THR A 221 7.37 -2.45 -11.28
CA THR A 221 8.08 -2.90 -10.09
C THR A 221 7.55 -2.13 -8.88
N PRO A 222 7.26 -2.79 -7.73
CA PRO A 222 7.58 -4.18 -7.38
C PRO A 222 6.62 -5.21 -7.98
N TYR A 223 7.16 -6.14 -8.75
CA TYR A 223 6.45 -7.30 -9.27
C TYR A 223 7.45 -8.44 -9.57
N TRP A 224 7.04 -9.69 -9.37
CA TRP A 224 7.91 -10.86 -9.52
C TRP A 224 8.52 -11.00 -10.90
N LEU A 225 7.84 -10.53 -11.94
CA LEU A 225 8.24 -10.71 -13.33
C LEU A 225 9.63 -10.15 -13.63
N SER A 226 10.01 -9.03 -13.01
CA SER A 226 11.33 -8.42 -13.21
C SER A 226 12.48 -9.26 -12.67
N SER A 227 12.21 -10.23 -11.80
CA SER A 227 13.22 -11.20 -11.32
C SER A 227 13.38 -12.38 -12.26
N GLU A 228 12.40 -12.65 -13.09
CA GLU A 228 12.39 -13.74 -14.08
C GLU A 228 12.80 -13.24 -15.47
N LEU A 229 12.13 -12.20 -15.96
CA LEU A 229 12.49 -11.49 -17.19
C LEU A 229 13.32 -10.27 -16.85
N VAL A 230 14.63 -10.48 -16.69
CA VAL A 230 15.54 -9.46 -16.16
C VAL A 230 15.86 -8.41 -17.22
N PRO A 231 15.54 -7.12 -16.97
CA PRO A 231 15.91 -6.06 -17.88
C PRO A 231 17.42 -6.00 -18.12
N GLY A 232 17.82 -5.86 -19.40
CA GLY A 232 19.22 -5.89 -19.82
C GLY A 232 19.77 -7.29 -20.10
N ARG A 233 19.19 -8.35 -19.53
CA ARG A 233 19.54 -9.74 -19.85
C ARG A 233 18.57 -10.36 -20.86
N ASP A 234 17.28 -10.36 -20.56
CA ASP A 234 16.24 -11.05 -21.32
C ASP A 234 15.37 -10.08 -22.12
N VAL A 235 15.12 -8.92 -21.54
CA VAL A 235 14.23 -7.88 -22.05
C VAL A 235 14.87 -6.50 -21.93
N VAL A 236 14.31 -5.51 -22.63
CA VAL A 236 14.73 -4.11 -22.53
C VAL A 236 13.52 -3.20 -22.37
N TRP A 237 13.71 -2.14 -21.57
CA TRP A 237 12.74 -1.05 -21.46
C TRP A 237 12.73 -0.23 -22.76
N LEU A 238 11.54 0.10 -23.23
CA LEU A 238 11.34 1.04 -24.33
C LEU A 238 11.14 2.45 -23.80
N GLU A 239 11.92 3.38 -24.32
CA GLU A 239 11.61 4.80 -24.16
C GLU A 239 10.34 5.15 -24.95
N VAL A 240 9.65 6.20 -24.55
CA VAL A 240 8.51 6.73 -25.30
C VAL A 240 8.94 7.92 -26.17
N PRO A 241 8.18 8.29 -27.21
CA PRO A 241 8.49 9.43 -28.05
C PRO A 241 8.69 10.72 -27.27
N ALA A 242 9.68 11.51 -27.65
CA ALA A 242 9.89 12.83 -27.09
C ALA A 242 8.78 13.80 -27.57
N GLY A 243 8.39 14.76 -26.72
CA GLY A 243 7.43 15.81 -27.08
C GLY A 243 5.97 15.54 -26.71
N ALA A 244 5.69 14.45 -25.99
CA ALA A 244 4.41 14.26 -25.32
C ALA A 244 4.15 15.40 -24.31
N LYS A 245 2.90 15.85 -24.15
CA LYS A 245 2.56 16.99 -23.27
C LYS A 245 3.06 16.82 -21.83
N ASP A 246 3.18 15.57 -21.35
CA ASP A 246 3.63 15.23 -20.02
C ASP A 246 5.04 14.61 -19.98
N ALA A 247 5.79 14.71 -21.10
CA ALA A 247 7.12 14.09 -21.24
C ALA A 247 8.12 14.52 -20.17
N ASP A 248 8.00 15.71 -19.63
CA ASP A 248 8.90 16.20 -18.57
C ASP A 248 8.54 15.63 -17.21
N SER A 249 7.26 15.36 -16.94
CA SER A 249 6.80 14.78 -15.65
C SER A 249 7.17 13.32 -15.48
N THR A 250 7.39 12.60 -16.58
CA THR A 250 7.75 11.17 -16.58
C THR A 250 9.24 10.93 -16.86
N ARG A 251 10.03 12.00 -17.10
CA ARG A 251 11.46 11.90 -17.36
C ARG A 251 12.24 11.57 -16.10
N LEU A 252 13.05 10.53 -16.17
CA LEU A 252 13.94 10.12 -15.08
C LEU A 252 15.16 11.06 -14.97
N PRO A 253 15.84 11.09 -13.79
CA PRO A 253 17.05 11.89 -13.59
C PRO A 253 18.19 11.57 -14.56
N ASN A 254 18.24 10.35 -15.12
CA ASN A 254 19.22 9.95 -16.13
C ASN A 254 18.86 10.40 -17.56
N GLY A 255 17.81 11.22 -17.72
CA GLY A 255 17.34 11.74 -18.99
C GLY A 255 16.44 10.80 -19.80
N LYS A 256 16.25 9.54 -19.39
CA LYS A 256 15.39 8.59 -20.05
C LYS A 256 13.93 8.79 -19.68
N ASN A 257 13.03 8.46 -20.61
CA ASN A 257 11.60 8.55 -20.39
C ASN A 257 10.90 7.27 -20.84
N TYR A 258 10.30 6.57 -19.91
CA TYR A 258 9.56 5.33 -20.15
C TYR A 258 8.04 5.50 -20.15
N GLY A 259 7.56 6.76 -20.18
CA GLY A 259 6.14 7.12 -20.28
C GLY A 259 5.39 7.17 -18.96
N PHE A 260 5.98 6.70 -17.88
CA PHE A 260 5.34 6.64 -16.56
C PHE A 260 6.20 7.35 -15.53
N ALA A 261 5.58 8.17 -14.71
CA ALA A 261 6.25 8.75 -13.54
C ALA A 261 6.65 7.64 -12.56
N VAL A 262 7.71 7.88 -11.80
CA VAL A 262 8.01 7.02 -10.64
C VAL A 262 6.95 7.25 -9.58
N ASN A 263 6.31 6.16 -9.15
CA ASN A 263 5.20 6.23 -8.20
C ASN A 263 5.67 6.09 -6.75
N THR A 264 4.94 6.75 -5.87
CA THR A 264 4.86 6.42 -4.45
C THR A 264 3.58 5.64 -4.18
N ILE A 265 3.63 4.73 -3.21
CA ILE A 265 2.47 3.94 -2.79
C ILE A 265 2.03 4.46 -1.43
N HIS A 266 0.74 4.68 -1.26
CA HIS A 266 0.17 5.24 -0.05
C HIS A 266 -0.93 4.33 0.52
N ILE A 267 -1.11 4.43 1.83
CA ILE A 267 -2.30 3.93 2.49
C ILE A 267 -3.37 5.01 2.35
N VAL A 268 -4.54 4.61 1.88
CA VAL A 268 -5.74 5.46 1.85
C VAL A 268 -6.74 4.88 2.82
N ALA A 269 -7.27 5.70 3.71
CA ALA A 269 -8.26 5.30 4.70
C ALA A 269 -9.47 6.23 4.68
N ASN A 270 -10.60 5.77 5.24
CA ASN A 270 -11.77 6.62 5.46
C ASN A 270 -11.40 7.75 6.42
N LYS A 271 -11.69 8.99 6.00
CA LYS A 271 -11.31 10.17 6.77
C LYS A 271 -12.03 10.26 8.12
N ALA A 272 -13.34 9.98 8.14
CA ALA A 272 -14.09 10.02 9.38
C ALA A 272 -13.60 8.98 10.40
N PHE A 273 -13.19 7.78 9.91
CA PHE A 273 -12.55 6.79 10.76
C PHE A 273 -11.23 7.30 11.34
N THR A 274 -10.36 7.88 10.54
CA THR A 274 -9.05 8.36 11.02
C THR A 274 -9.17 9.60 11.91
N ASP A 275 -10.13 10.48 11.66
CA ASP A 275 -10.43 11.64 12.52
C ASP A 275 -10.87 11.18 13.93
N ALA A 276 -11.60 10.07 14.03
CA ALA A 276 -12.02 9.46 15.29
C ALA A 276 -10.97 8.53 15.92
N ASN A 277 -9.92 8.13 15.17
CA ASN A 277 -8.93 7.13 15.58
C ASN A 277 -7.50 7.62 15.38
N PRO A 278 -6.97 8.51 16.24
CA PRO A 278 -5.62 9.08 16.09
C PRO A 278 -4.50 8.05 16.05
N ALA A 279 -4.64 6.93 16.74
CA ALA A 279 -3.68 5.82 16.66
C ALA A 279 -3.59 5.22 15.24
N ALA A 280 -4.73 4.99 14.60
CA ALA A 280 -4.79 4.49 13.23
C ALA A 280 -4.25 5.52 12.23
N ALA A 281 -4.65 6.79 12.37
CA ALA A 281 -4.15 7.89 11.54
C ALA A 281 -2.63 7.99 11.60
N THR A 282 -2.07 7.96 12.81
CA THR A 282 -0.61 7.99 13.02
C THR A 282 0.05 6.78 12.39
N LEU A 283 -0.44 5.56 12.67
CA LEU A 283 0.13 4.35 12.09
C LEU A 283 0.16 4.42 10.56
N PHE A 284 -0.95 4.77 9.91
CA PHE A 284 -1.04 4.87 8.45
C PHE A 284 -0.09 5.91 7.86
N SER A 285 0.24 6.96 8.60
CA SER A 285 1.14 8.01 8.14
C SER A 285 2.63 7.67 8.27
N ILE A 286 3.01 6.81 9.23
CA ILE A 286 4.42 6.55 9.55
C ILE A 286 4.92 5.18 9.09
N VAL A 287 4.03 4.21 8.87
CA VAL A 287 4.43 2.86 8.45
C VAL A 287 5.07 2.90 7.06
N LYS A 288 6.19 2.18 6.91
CA LYS A 288 6.98 2.14 5.66
C LYS A 288 7.36 0.71 5.34
N LEU A 289 7.25 0.37 4.07
CA LEU A 289 7.65 -0.93 3.55
C LEU A 289 8.66 -0.72 2.40
N PRO A 290 9.91 -1.18 2.54
CA PRO A 290 10.89 -1.08 1.48
C PRO A 290 10.43 -1.80 0.21
N LEU A 291 10.62 -1.16 -0.95
CA LEU A 291 10.23 -1.74 -2.24
C LEU A 291 10.89 -3.10 -2.48
N ASN A 292 12.15 -3.25 -2.02
CA ASN A 292 12.87 -4.52 -2.14
C ASN A 292 12.20 -5.66 -1.38
N ASP A 293 11.61 -5.39 -0.23
CA ASP A 293 10.93 -6.40 0.58
C ASP A 293 9.63 -6.86 -0.10
N ILE A 294 8.93 -5.95 -0.78
CA ILE A 294 7.78 -6.28 -1.63
C ILE A 294 8.24 -7.16 -2.81
N ASN A 295 9.35 -6.83 -3.46
CA ASN A 295 9.90 -7.64 -4.55
C ASN A 295 10.30 -9.05 -4.10
N ILE A 296 10.95 -9.16 -2.93
CA ILE A 296 11.31 -10.46 -2.34
C ILE A 296 10.05 -11.29 -2.10
N GLN A 297 9.04 -10.69 -1.50
CA GLN A 297 7.76 -11.36 -1.22
C GLN A 297 7.08 -11.83 -2.50
N ASN A 298 7.01 -10.97 -3.52
CA ASN A 298 6.42 -11.33 -4.80
C ASN A 298 7.20 -12.49 -5.47
N GLY A 299 8.52 -12.50 -5.32
CA GLY A 299 9.36 -13.61 -5.77
C GLY A 299 9.10 -14.94 -5.05
N LEU A 300 8.79 -14.89 -3.73
CA LEU A 300 8.40 -16.09 -2.97
C LEU A 300 7.05 -16.63 -3.45
N MET A 301 6.08 -15.73 -3.68
CA MET A 301 4.76 -16.10 -4.20
C MET A 301 4.86 -16.77 -5.57
N ASN A 302 5.66 -16.22 -6.48
CA ASN A 302 5.89 -16.82 -7.81
C ASN A 302 6.55 -18.21 -7.73
N LYS A 303 7.27 -18.50 -6.65
CA LYS A 303 7.87 -19.81 -6.38
C LYS A 303 6.94 -20.79 -5.64
N GLY A 304 5.66 -20.49 -5.57
CA GLY A 304 4.63 -21.36 -5.00
C GLY A 304 4.32 -21.12 -3.52
N GLN A 305 4.94 -20.12 -2.85
CA GLN A 305 4.60 -19.74 -1.48
C GLN A 305 3.52 -18.63 -1.50
N ASN A 306 2.37 -18.94 -2.08
CA ASN A 306 1.32 -17.97 -2.41
C ASN A 306 -0.03 -18.25 -1.72
N THR A 307 -0.10 -19.22 -0.83
CA THR A 307 -1.30 -19.44 -0.02
C THR A 307 -1.44 -18.33 1.03
N GLN A 308 -2.65 -18.09 1.51
CA GLN A 308 -2.90 -17.16 2.62
C GLN A 308 -1.99 -17.44 3.81
N ALA A 309 -1.86 -18.73 4.18
CA ALA A 309 -0.99 -19.15 5.30
C ALA A 309 0.50 -18.87 5.05
N ASP A 310 0.97 -19.01 3.80
CA ASP A 310 2.35 -18.68 3.45
C ASP A 310 2.60 -17.18 3.62
N ILE A 311 1.70 -16.35 3.09
CA ILE A 311 1.84 -14.89 3.14
C ILE A 311 1.76 -14.40 4.59
N GLU A 312 0.84 -14.94 5.40
CA GLU A 312 0.78 -14.63 6.84
C GLU A 312 2.07 -15.00 7.57
N ARG A 313 2.64 -16.15 7.28
CA ARG A 313 3.95 -16.57 7.84
C ARG A 313 5.05 -15.57 7.45
N HIS A 314 5.07 -15.11 6.19
CA HIS A 314 6.05 -14.12 5.72
C HIS A 314 5.85 -12.76 6.40
N VAL A 315 4.61 -12.31 6.57
CA VAL A 315 4.29 -11.09 7.33
C VAL A 315 4.82 -11.19 8.76
N MET A 316 4.54 -12.31 9.44
CA MET A 316 5.02 -12.51 10.82
C MET A 316 6.54 -12.57 10.92
N ALA A 317 7.20 -13.18 9.94
CA ALA A 317 8.67 -13.21 9.86
C ALA A 317 9.24 -11.79 9.63
N TRP A 318 8.63 -11.01 8.75
CA TRP A 318 9.02 -9.63 8.49
C TRP A 318 8.86 -8.75 9.76
N LEU A 319 7.70 -8.82 10.41
CA LEU A 319 7.43 -8.08 11.65
C LEU A 319 8.43 -8.43 12.76
N LYS A 320 8.83 -9.70 12.87
CA LYS A 320 9.85 -10.15 13.82
C LYS A 320 11.24 -9.65 13.44
N GLY A 321 11.59 -9.66 12.15
CA GLY A 321 12.88 -9.15 11.66
C GLY A 321 13.04 -7.64 11.81
N HIS A 322 11.93 -6.90 11.93
CA HIS A 322 11.88 -5.43 12.06
C HIS A 322 11.31 -4.98 13.41
N GLU A 323 11.45 -5.79 14.46
CA GLU A 323 10.78 -5.60 15.74
C GLU A 323 11.01 -4.21 16.36
N ALA A 324 12.21 -3.69 16.30
CA ALA A 324 12.53 -2.36 16.83
C ALA A 324 11.73 -1.25 16.12
N GLN A 325 11.68 -1.28 14.80
CA GLN A 325 10.91 -0.34 13.99
C GLN A 325 9.40 -0.49 14.20
N VAL A 326 8.92 -1.72 14.27
CA VAL A 326 7.50 -2.03 14.54
C VAL A 326 7.08 -1.50 15.91
N ASN A 327 7.90 -1.71 16.95
CA ASN A 327 7.62 -1.21 18.29
C ASN A 327 7.62 0.32 18.35
N ASP A 328 8.51 0.98 17.61
CA ASP A 328 8.52 2.44 17.48
C ASP A 328 7.21 2.96 16.86
N TRP A 329 6.75 2.39 15.75
CA TRP A 329 5.48 2.75 15.15
C TRP A 329 4.28 2.57 16.08
N LEU A 330 4.22 1.40 16.74
CA LEU A 330 3.13 1.11 17.68
C LEU A 330 3.16 2.06 18.89
N THR A 331 4.33 2.45 19.36
CA THR A 331 4.48 3.41 20.45
C THR A 331 4.00 4.80 20.04
N GLN A 332 4.42 5.29 18.87
CA GLN A 332 3.97 6.58 18.36
C GLN A 332 2.45 6.61 18.16
N ALA A 333 1.86 5.53 17.63
CA ALA A 333 0.42 5.41 17.45
C ALA A 333 -0.34 5.46 18.80
N ARG A 334 0.14 4.77 19.83
CA ARG A 334 -0.46 4.81 21.18
C ARG A 334 -0.37 6.19 21.80
N VAL A 335 0.80 6.82 21.72
CA VAL A 335 1.00 8.20 22.24
C VAL A 335 0.03 9.19 21.57
N ALA A 336 -0.22 9.06 20.26
CA ALA A 336 -1.17 9.91 19.56
C ALA A 336 -2.61 9.75 20.09
N ALA A 337 -3.03 8.53 20.41
CA ALA A 337 -4.33 8.29 21.04
C ALA A 337 -4.42 8.89 22.46
N GLU A 338 -3.37 8.70 23.26
CA GLU A 338 -3.30 9.26 24.63
C GLU A 338 -3.39 10.79 24.60
N GLN A 339 -2.66 11.44 23.69
CA GLN A 339 -2.68 12.90 23.54
C GLN A 339 -4.06 13.43 23.13
N ALA A 340 -4.75 12.73 22.23
CA ALA A 340 -6.10 13.10 21.82
C ALA A 340 -7.11 12.96 22.96
N ASN A 341 -7.01 11.94 23.80
CA ASN A 341 -7.86 11.73 24.96
C ASN A 341 -7.66 12.80 26.07
N VAL A 342 -6.48 13.43 26.13
CA VAL A 342 -6.20 14.51 27.10
C VAL A 342 -6.70 15.87 26.57
N ALA A 343 -6.79 16.04 25.27
CA ALA A 343 -7.17 17.31 24.62
C ALA A 343 -8.69 17.47 24.42
N GLY A 344 -9.47 16.39 24.52
CA GLY A 344 -10.95 16.39 24.42
C GLY A 344 -11.61 16.31 25.77
#